data_bc9f101413da88d449af41b63f5d4ab9
#
_entry.id   bc9f101413da88d449af41b63f5d4ab9
#
_cell.length_a   1.000
_cell.length_b   1.000
_cell.length_c   1.000
_cell.angle_alpha   90.00
_cell.angle_beta   90.00
_cell.angle_gamma   90.00
#
_symmetry.space_group_name_H-M   'P 1'
#
loop_
_entity.id
_entity.type
_entity.pdbx_description
1 polymer ?
#
loop_
_entity_poly.entity_id
_entity_poly.type
_entity_poly.pdbx_seq_one_letter_code
_entity_poly.pdbx_strand_id
1 'polypeptide(L)'
;ACDLLKWLQIMEAYEKGGYAYHATMPTDAMARCRDAMRETENFGFDNARAAQQALGDRVRALLTATGFLSVAAEGFQAPGVVVSYTDDADIQSGRKFLVEGLQIAAGVPLQCDEPSDFRSFRIGLFGLDKLHNVDRTVQLLEQALSRIC
;
A
#
# COMPACT_ATOMS: atom_id res chain seq x y z
N ALA A 1 8.90 -18.91 -13.26
CA ALA A 1 7.56 -18.37 -13.06
C ALA A 1 7.24 -17.15 -13.96
N CYS A 2 8.27 -16.42 -14.44
CA CYS A 2 8.07 -15.18 -15.20
C CYS A 2 8.28 -15.33 -16.72
N ASP A 3 8.14 -16.51 -17.27
CA ASP A 3 8.21 -16.73 -18.70
C ASP A 3 6.84 -16.45 -19.34
N LEU A 4 6.61 -15.18 -19.66
CA LEU A 4 5.35 -14.71 -20.24
C LEU A 4 5.10 -15.29 -21.63
N LEU A 5 6.15 -15.53 -22.41
CA LEU A 5 6.00 -16.15 -23.74
C LEU A 5 5.50 -17.59 -23.61
N LYS A 6 6.04 -18.34 -22.64
CA LYS A 6 5.58 -19.71 -22.40
C LYS A 6 4.12 -19.74 -21.93
N TRP A 7 3.70 -18.82 -21.07
CA TRP A 7 2.31 -18.70 -20.66
C TRP A 7 1.38 -18.34 -21.82
N LEU A 8 1.79 -17.44 -22.70
CA LEU A 8 1.02 -17.11 -23.91
C LEU A 8 0.81 -18.31 -24.78
N GLN A 9 1.86 -19.10 -25.07
CA GLN A 9 1.76 -20.34 -25.88
C GLN A 9 0.77 -21.36 -25.28
N ILE A 10 0.71 -21.45 -23.93
CA ILE A 10 -0.22 -22.32 -23.24
C ILE A 10 -1.65 -21.83 -23.38
N MET A 11 -1.88 -20.53 -23.21
CA MET A 11 -3.20 -19.92 -23.35
C MET A 11 -3.72 -20.11 -24.79
N GLU A 12 -2.88 -19.90 -25.80
CA GLU A 12 -3.22 -20.14 -27.21
C GLU A 12 -3.55 -21.61 -27.50
N ALA A 13 -2.88 -22.56 -26.85
CA ALA A 13 -3.20 -23.97 -27.00
C ALA A 13 -4.61 -24.30 -26.49
N TYR A 14 -5.01 -23.71 -25.35
CA TYR A 14 -6.36 -23.87 -24.82
C TYR A 14 -7.42 -23.18 -25.68
N GLU A 15 -7.15 -21.99 -26.20
CA GLU A 15 -8.06 -21.29 -27.12
C GLU A 15 -8.31 -22.08 -28.42
N LYS A 16 -7.31 -22.84 -28.88
CA LYS A 16 -7.43 -23.75 -30.06
C LYS A 16 -8.08 -25.08 -29.72
N GLY A 17 -8.63 -25.26 -28.50
CA GLY A 17 -9.28 -26.49 -28.06
C GLY A 17 -8.34 -27.63 -27.65
N GLY A 18 -7.03 -27.35 -27.56
CA GLY A 18 -6.03 -28.29 -27.07
C GLY A 18 -5.75 -28.09 -25.57
N TYR A 19 -4.63 -28.68 -25.13
CA TYR A 19 -4.10 -28.45 -23.78
C TYR A 19 -2.58 -28.39 -23.84
N ALA A 20 -1.99 -27.66 -22.87
CA ALA A 20 -0.55 -27.66 -22.66
C ALA A 20 -0.28 -27.44 -21.16
N TYR A 21 0.77 -28.08 -20.65
CA TYR A 21 1.17 -27.97 -19.25
C TYR A 21 2.53 -27.29 -19.14
N HIS A 22 2.62 -26.31 -18.28
CA HIS A 22 3.87 -25.67 -17.91
C HIS A 22 4.06 -25.63 -16.40
N ALA A 23 3.00 -25.28 -15.66
CA ALA A 23 2.97 -25.25 -14.21
C ALA A 23 1.53 -25.36 -13.72
N THR A 24 1.33 -25.81 -12.49
CA THR A 24 0.01 -25.79 -11.86
C THR A 24 -0.42 -24.33 -11.67
N MET A 25 -1.59 -24.00 -12.18
CA MET A 25 -2.15 -22.65 -12.02
C MET A 25 -2.65 -22.48 -10.58
N PRO A 26 -2.39 -21.33 -9.96
CA PRO A 26 -2.90 -21.01 -8.62
C PRO A 26 -4.38 -20.58 -8.72
N THR A 27 -5.27 -21.53 -9.05
CA THR A 27 -6.67 -21.27 -9.34
C THR A 27 -7.41 -20.58 -8.21
N ASP A 28 -7.08 -20.91 -6.95
CA ASP A 28 -7.67 -20.26 -5.77
C ASP A 28 -7.26 -18.79 -5.68
N ALA A 29 -5.99 -18.47 -5.96
CA ALA A 29 -5.52 -17.10 -5.99
C ALA A 29 -6.16 -16.31 -7.14
N MET A 30 -6.35 -16.93 -8.29
CA MET A 30 -7.04 -16.32 -9.43
C MET A 30 -8.51 -16.03 -9.11
N ALA A 31 -9.22 -16.98 -8.45
CA ALA A 31 -10.59 -16.76 -8.01
C ALA A 31 -10.70 -15.60 -7.02
N ARG A 32 -9.81 -15.54 -6.03
CA ARG A 32 -9.76 -14.42 -5.08
C ARG A 32 -9.43 -13.08 -5.75
N CYS A 33 -8.52 -13.07 -6.72
CA CYS A 33 -8.22 -11.87 -7.49
C CYS A 33 -9.45 -11.39 -8.26
N ARG A 34 -10.15 -12.29 -8.96
CA ARG A 34 -11.41 -11.96 -9.65
C ARG A 34 -12.44 -11.36 -8.67
N ASP A 35 -12.60 -11.95 -7.48
CA ASP A 35 -13.58 -11.49 -6.52
C ASP A 35 -13.21 -10.11 -5.97
N ALA A 36 -11.94 -9.86 -5.68
CA ALA A 36 -11.44 -8.54 -5.29
C ALA A 36 -11.64 -7.47 -6.41
N MET A 37 -11.44 -7.86 -7.67
CA MET A 37 -11.74 -6.98 -8.81
C MET A 37 -13.23 -6.61 -8.87
N ARG A 38 -14.12 -7.59 -8.69
CA ARG A 38 -15.58 -7.36 -8.64
C ARG A 38 -16.00 -6.50 -7.47
N GLU A 39 -15.43 -6.70 -6.29
CA GLU A 39 -15.66 -5.83 -5.13
C GLU A 39 -15.28 -4.38 -5.44
N THR A 40 -14.14 -4.16 -6.09
CA THR A 40 -13.68 -2.82 -6.49
C THR A 40 -14.60 -2.20 -7.52
N GLU A 41 -15.03 -2.98 -8.52
CA GLU A 41 -16.00 -2.53 -9.54
C GLU A 41 -17.34 -2.14 -8.89
N ASN A 42 -17.86 -2.97 -7.98
CA ASN A 42 -19.12 -2.70 -7.27
C ASN A 42 -19.02 -1.46 -6.36
N PHE A 43 -17.87 -1.21 -5.73
CA PHE A 43 -17.62 0.01 -4.97
C PHE A 43 -17.59 1.25 -5.88
N GLY A 44 -17.17 1.07 -7.13
CA GLY A 44 -17.01 2.10 -8.15
C GLY A 44 -15.61 2.69 -8.15
N PHE A 45 -15.00 2.75 -9.33
CA PHE A 45 -13.61 3.24 -9.48
C PHE A 45 -13.47 4.71 -9.09
N ASP A 46 -14.45 5.55 -9.38
CA ASP A 46 -14.43 6.96 -8.99
C ASP A 46 -14.56 7.11 -7.46
N ASN A 47 -15.39 6.30 -6.82
CA ASN A 47 -15.50 6.26 -5.35
C ASN A 47 -14.18 5.79 -4.72
N ALA A 48 -13.57 4.73 -5.26
CA ALA A 48 -12.28 4.24 -4.79
C ALA A 48 -11.18 5.30 -4.93
N ARG A 49 -11.13 6.00 -6.06
CA ARG A 49 -10.19 7.09 -6.31
C ARG A 49 -10.39 8.25 -5.33
N ALA A 50 -11.63 8.71 -5.16
CA ALA A 50 -11.94 9.82 -4.25
C ALA A 50 -11.61 9.46 -2.78
N ALA A 51 -12.00 8.25 -2.35
CA ALA A 51 -11.69 7.77 -1.00
C ALA A 51 -10.19 7.60 -0.77
N GLN A 52 -9.44 7.10 -1.77
CA GLN A 52 -7.99 6.96 -1.68
C GLN A 52 -7.31 8.33 -1.56
N GLN A 53 -7.74 9.31 -2.34
CA GLN A 53 -7.21 10.67 -2.24
C GLN A 53 -7.50 11.26 -0.86
N ALA A 54 -8.75 11.20 -0.41
CA ALA A 54 -9.14 11.71 0.90
C ALA A 54 -8.37 11.03 2.06
N LEU A 55 -8.17 9.72 2.00
CA LEU A 55 -7.39 8.99 2.99
C LEU A 55 -5.93 9.43 2.99
N GLY A 56 -5.31 9.53 1.80
CA GLY A 56 -3.91 9.97 1.66
C GLY A 56 -3.69 11.37 2.22
N ASP A 57 -4.55 12.32 1.87
CA ASP A 57 -4.47 13.72 2.31
C ASP A 57 -4.63 13.83 3.84
N ARG A 58 -5.61 13.13 4.42
CA ARG A 58 -5.86 13.15 5.87
C ARG A 58 -4.74 12.51 6.68
N VAL A 59 -4.20 11.36 6.23
CA VAL A 59 -3.06 10.72 6.89
C VAL A 59 -1.84 11.61 6.84
N ARG A 60 -1.59 12.25 5.72
CA ARG A 60 -0.48 13.18 5.55
C ARG A 60 -0.61 14.41 6.46
N ALA A 61 -1.80 15.00 6.51
CA ALA A 61 -2.08 16.11 7.42
C ALA A 61 -1.89 15.73 8.89
N LEU A 62 -2.35 14.55 9.29
CA LEU A 62 -2.18 14.03 10.65
C LEU A 62 -0.69 13.84 10.99
N LEU A 63 0.09 13.22 10.12
CA LEU A 63 1.53 13.02 10.33
C LEU A 63 2.28 14.36 10.42
N THR A 64 1.93 15.31 9.57
CA THR A 64 2.54 16.66 9.63
C THR A 64 2.19 17.36 10.95
N ALA A 65 0.95 17.27 11.39
CA ALA A 65 0.51 17.84 12.67
C ALA A 65 1.21 17.21 13.89
N THR A 66 1.64 15.95 13.77
CA THR A 66 2.42 15.25 14.82
C THR A 66 3.94 15.38 14.63
N GLY A 67 4.40 16.22 13.71
CA GLY A 67 5.82 16.56 13.53
C GLY A 67 6.56 15.71 12.47
N PHE A 68 5.90 14.77 11.81
CA PHE A 68 6.52 13.95 10.77
C PHE A 68 6.41 14.64 9.40
N LEU A 69 7.52 15.17 8.91
CA LEU A 69 7.56 15.83 7.60
C LEU A 69 7.49 14.81 6.46
N SER A 70 6.80 15.18 5.37
CA SER A 70 6.70 14.36 4.18
C SER A 70 8.03 14.31 3.41
N VAL A 71 8.45 13.12 2.97
CA VAL A 71 9.58 12.95 2.05
C VAL A 71 9.21 13.43 0.65
N ALA A 72 7.96 13.20 0.23
CA ALA A 72 7.48 13.68 -1.07
C ALA A 72 7.27 15.20 -1.04
N ALA A 73 7.78 15.89 -2.07
CA ALA A 73 7.54 17.31 -2.29
C ALA A 73 6.05 17.57 -2.58
N GLU A 74 5.63 18.81 -2.36
CA GLU A 74 4.26 19.24 -2.69
C GLU A 74 3.95 19.02 -4.17
N GLY A 75 2.78 18.46 -4.46
CA GLY A 75 2.34 18.11 -5.81
C GLY A 75 2.83 16.74 -6.31
N PHE A 76 3.73 16.06 -5.57
CA PHE A 76 4.24 14.73 -5.92
C PHE A 76 3.84 13.65 -4.90
N GLN A 77 2.89 13.95 -4.04
CA GLN A 77 2.44 13.03 -3.00
C GLN A 77 1.52 11.93 -3.58
N ALA A 78 1.93 10.68 -3.41
CA ALA A 78 1.09 9.54 -3.78
C ALA A 78 -0.03 9.32 -2.76
N PRO A 79 -1.30 9.15 -3.15
CA PRO A 79 -2.40 8.95 -2.20
C PRO A 79 -2.40 7.58 -1.52
N GLY A 80 -1.75 6.58 -2.12
CA GLY A 80 -1.74 5.20 -1.62
C GLY A 80 -0.58 4.86 -0.69
N VAL A 81 0.45 5.69 -0.64
CA VAL A 81 1.63 5.49 0.24
C VAL A 81 2.08 6.84 0.78
N VAL A 82 2.19 6.94 2.09
CA VAL A 82 2.78 8.11 2.74
C VAL A 82 4.15 7.73 3.27
N VAL A 83 5.16 8.52 2.91
CA VAL A 83 6.54 8.38 3.39
C VAL A 83 6.90 9.63 4.17
N SER A 84 7.35 9.45 5.40
CA SER A 84 7.72 10.56 6.28
C SER A 84 9.11 10.35 6.88
N TYR A 85 9.82 11.47 7.12
CA TYR A 85 11.09 11.47 7.82
C TYR A 85 10.91 11.07 9.29
N THR A 86 11.94 10.49 9.88
CA THR A 86 12.04 10.25 11.32
C THR A 86 13.51 10.16 11.75
N ASP A 87 13.81 10.57 12.96
CA ASP A 87 15.11 10.36 13.61
C ASP A 87 15.10 9.12 14.51
N ASP A 88 13.94 8.55 14.78
CA ASP A 88 13.73 7.42 15.67
C ASP A 88 13.85 6.08 14.91
N ALA A 89 14.81 5.25 15.32
CA ALA A 89 15.06 3.95 14.71
C ALA A 89 13.90 2.94 14.93
N ASP A 90 13.15 3.07 16.01
CA ASP A 90 12.02 2.19 16.29
C ASP A 90 10.76 2.60 15.52
N ILE A 91 10.64 3.88 15.17
CA ILE A 91 9.64 4.36 14.20
C ILE A 91 10.05 3.93 12.81
N GLN A 92 11.31 4.11 12.41
CA GLN A 92 11.83 3.68 11.10
C GLN A 92 11.56 2.19 10.83
N SER A 93 11.80 1.34 11.81
CA SER A 93 11.57 -0.11 11.72
C SER A 93 10.10 -0.51 11.82
N GLY A 94 9.21 0.39 12.22
CA GLY A 94 7.81 0.12 12.49
C GLY A 94 7.53 -0.52 13.84
N ARG A 95 8.54 -0.72 14.70
CA ARG A 95 8.40 -1.42 15.98
C ARG A 95 7.43 -0.73 16.92
N LYS A 96 7.51 0.61 17.07
CA LYS A 96 6.58 1.37 17.90
C LYS A 96 5.14 1.25 17.41
N PHE A 97 4.91 1.30 16.11
CA PHE A 97 3.58 1.10 15.53
C PHE A 97 3.04 -0.31 15.78
N LEU A 98 3.91 -1.33 15.71
CA LEU A 98 3.52 -2.72 15.96
C LEU A 98 3.05 -2.93 17.40
N VAL A 99 3.68 -2.27 18.37
CA VAL A 99 3.23 -2.30 19.78
C VAL A 99 1.82 -1.74 19.94
N GLU A 100 1.46 -0.74 19.14
CA GLU A 100 0.11 -0.15 19.10
C GLU A 100 -0.86 -0.93 18.18
N GLY A 101 -0.47 -2.11 17.70
CA GLY A 101 -1.31 -2.97 16.86
C GLY A 101 -1.37 -2.55 15.39
N LEU A 102 -0.51 -1.64 14.95
CA LEU A 102 -0.44 -1.20 13.56
C LEU A 102 0.83 -1.73 12.89
N GLN A 103 0.67 -2.46 11.80
CA GLN A 103 1.78 -2.87 10.96
C GLN A 103 2.00 -1.84 9.85
N ILE A 104 3.18 -1.21 9.86
CA ILE A 104 3.63 -0.30 8.80
C ILE A 104 4.84 -0.88 8.06
N ALA A 105 5.29 -0.23 7.01
CA ALA A 105 6.49 -0.63 6.30
C ALA A 105 7.70 0.17 6.81
N ALA A 106 8.80 -0.52 7.09
CA ALA A 106 10.06 0.11 7.43
C ALA A 106 10.55 1.06 6.32
N GLY A 107 11.26 2.10 6.70
CA GLY A 107 11.94 2.98 5.77
C GLY A 107 13.05 2.25 5.01
N VAL A 108 13.27 2.66 3.77
CA VAL A 108 14.32 2.12 2.90
C VAL A 108 15.11 3.26 2.27
N PRO A 109 16.38 3.04 1.88
CA PRO A 109 17.11 3.99 1.06
C PRO A 109 16.37 4.24 -0.26
N LEU A 110 16.32 5.49 -0.71
CA LEU A 110 15.67 5.88 -1.97
C LEU A 110 16.62 5.78 -3.16
N GLN A 111 17.95 5.76 -2.90
CA GLN A 111 19.02 5.70 -3.91
C GLN A 111 18.99 6.89 -4.88
N CYS A 112 18.71 8.08 -4.33
CA CYS A 112 18.65 9.35 -5.05
C CYS A 112 19.48 10.44 -4.36
N ASP A 113 20.72 10.08 -3.99
CA ASP A 113 21.70 10.97 -3.37
C ASP A 113 21.30 11.47 -1.97
N GLU A 114 20.45 10.73 -1.25
CA GLU A 114 20.11 11.04 0.13
C GLU A 114 21.32 10.91 1.06
N PRO A 115 21.40 11.72 2.13
CA PRO A 115 22.50 11.64 3.10
C PRO A 115 22.52 10.29 3.83
N SER A 116 23.70 9.91 4.35
CA SER A 116 23.91 8.61 5.00
C SER A 116 23.09 8.39 6.28
N ASP A 117 22.59 9.45 6.88
CA ASP A 117 21.73 9.47 8.06
C ASP A 117 20.24 9.55 7.72
N PHE A 118 19.89 9.52 6.44
CA PHE A 118 18.49 9.51 5.97
C PHE A 118 17.70 8.37 6.61
N ARG A 119 16.61 8.74 7.27
CA ARG A 119 15.66 7.80 7.86
C ARG A 119 14.24 8.20 7.52
N SER A 120 13.45 7.20 7.18
CA SER A 120 12.03 7.37 6.90
C SER A 120 11.24 6.15 7.36
N PHE A 121 9.92 6.28 7.38
CA PHE A 121 8.98 5.16 7.48
C PHE A 121 7.86 5.33 6.46
N ARG A 122 7.15 4.25 6.19
CA ARG A 122 6.14 4.21 5.13
C ARG A 122 4.83 3.66 5.66
N ILE A 123 3.73 4.33 5.34
CA ILE A 123 2.38 3.87 5.64
C ILE A 123 1.66 3.55 4.33
N GLY A 124 1.34 2.27 4.11
CA GLY A 124 0.52 1.81 2.98
C GLY A 124 -0.96 1.97 3.28
N LEU A 125 -1.68 2.62 2.39
CA LEU A 125 -3.09 2.96 2.56
C LEU A 125 -4.02 2.19 1.61
N PHE A 126 -3.55 1.08 1.07
CA PHE A 126 -4.30 0.26 0.13
C PHE A 126 -5.36 -0.61 0.81
N GLY A 127 -6.37 -0.97 0.04
CA GLY A 127 -7.40 -1.94 0.39
C GLY A 127 -8.77 -1.30 0.63
N LEU A 128 -9.79 -1.94 0.06
CA LEU A 128 -11.17 -1.45 0.13
C LEU A 128 -11.70 -1.29 1.56
N ASP A 129 -11.24 -2.10 2.51
CA ASP A 129 -11.60 -1.94 3.92
C ASP A 129 -11.28 -0.53 4.46
N LYS A 130 -10.10 0.00 4.11
CA LYS A 130 -9.69 1.36 4.48
C LYS A 130 -10.50 2.42 3.72
N LEU A 131 -10.76 2.18 2.45
CA LEU A 131 -11.49 3.12 1.59
C LEU A 131 -12.97 3.22 1.95
N HIS A 132 -13.58 2.12 2.39
CA HIS A 132 -14.94 2.14 2.96
C HIS A 132 -15.01 2.83 4.32
N ASN A 133 -13.90 2.93 5.06
CA ASN A 133 -13.85 3.38 6.45
C ASN A 133 -12.70 4.37 6.69
N VAL A 134 -12.64 5.42 5.87
CA VAL A 134 -11.59 6.45 5.93
C VAL A 134 -11.47 7.06 7.34
N ASP A 135 -12.60 7.42 7.96
CA ASP A 135 -12.63 8.01 9.31
C ASP A 135 -12.02 7.07 10.35
N ARG A 136 -12.47 5.82 10.38
CA ARG A 136 -11.92 4.79 11.28
C ARG A 136 -10.42 4.60 11.07
N THR A 137 -9.98 4.55 9.83
CA THR A 137 -8.57 4.33 9.49
C THR A 137 -7.69 5.46 10.01
N VAL A 138 -8.11 6.72 9.80
CA VAL A 138 -7.39 7.90 10.30
C VAL A 138 -7.40 7.93 11.83
N GLN A 139 -8.53 7.66 12.46
CA GLN A 139 -8.67 7.65 13.91
C GLN A 139 -7.79 6.60 14.59
N LEU A 140 -7.67 5.39 14.02
CA LEU A 140 -6.78 4.35 14.55
C LEU A 140 -5.32 4.79 14.48
N LEU A 141 -4.90 5.42 13.40
CA LEU A 141 -3.56 5.98 13.29
C LEU A 141 -3.33 7.12 14.30
N GLU A 142 -4.28 8.02 14.47
CA GLU A 142 -4.22 9.12 15.42
C GLU A 142 -4.04 8.61 16.88
N GLN A 143 -4.83 7.59 17.25
CA GLN A 143 -4.71 6.93 18.55
C GLN A 143 -3.32 6.29 18.77
N ALA A 144 -2.77 5.66 17.75
CA ALA A 144 -1.44 5.09 17.84
C ALA A 144 -0.37 6.18 17.96
N LEU A 145 -0.44 7.22 17.12
CA LEU A 145 0.51 8.33 17.17
C LEU A 145 0.52 9.05 18.54
N SER A 146 -0.64 9.22 19.17
CA SER A 146 -0.74 9.83 20.51
C SER A 146 -0.03 9.05 21.61
N ARG A 147 0.36 7.80 21.37
CA ARG A 147 1.12 6.96 22.31
C ARG A 147 2.57 6.75 21.89
N ILE A 148 2.87 6.97 20.62
CA ILE A 148 4.22 6.84 20.06
C ILE A 148 5.03 8.11 20.23
N CYS A 149 4.37 9.26 20.13
CA CYS A 149 4.93 10.62 20.28
C CYS A 149 4.57 11.20 21.62
#